data_b472525c7f5729acd71dc8c18937ea70
#
_entry.id   b472525c7f5729acd71dc8c18937ea70
#
_cell.length_a   1.000
_cell.length_b   1.000
_cell.length_c   1.000
_cell.angle_alpha   90.00
_cell.angle_beta   90.00
_cell.angle_gamma   90.00
#
_symmetry.space_group_name_H-M   'P 1'
#
loop_
_entity.id
_entity.type
_entity.pdbx_description
1 polymer ?
#
loop_
_entity_poly.entity_id
_entity_poly.type
_entity_poly.pdbx_seq_one_letter_code
_entity_poly.pdbx_strand_id
1 'polypeptide(L)'
;SIVGSGGMVVADEDTCMVDMARFFLAFVQDESCGKCVPCRVGTRQMLNILERITRGEGQAGDIERLEQLSDLIKSTSLCGLGQTAPNPVLTTLRYFHDEYEKHIDEKQCPALACTELISYYILPDKCEGCEICFRNCPVEAISGGKRLVHVIDQDKCTKCNTCLSVCPERFSAVVKVSGQTLDVPSEPIPVAAAKATGHTEDTDTP
;
A
#
# COMPACT_ATOMS: atom_id res chain seq x y z
N SER A 1 -20.62 -6.64 10.54
CA SER A 1 -21.19 -5.85 9.44
C SER A 1 -22.72 -5.88 9.50
N ILE A 2 -23.34 -4.92 8.86
CA ILE A 2 -24.82 -4.82 8.76
C ILE A 2 -25.15 -5.04 7.30
N VAL A 3 -26.16 -5.87 7.01
CA VAL A 3 -26.60 -6.13 5.62
C VAL A 3 -27.12 -4.84 4.94
N GLY A 4 -27.66 -3.90 5.71
CA GLY A 4 -28.12 -2.61 5.20
C GLY A 4 -29.08 -2.76 4.01
N SER A 5 -28.78 -2.10 2.90
CA SER A 5 -29.53 -2.20 1.63
C SER A 5 -29.15 -3.41 0.77
N GLY A 6 -28.35 -4.33 1.26
CA GLY A 6 -27.92 -5.52 0.55
C GLY A 6 -26.64 -5.35 -0.30
N GLY A 7 -25.92 -4.23 -0.14
CA GLY A 7 -24.62 -4.03 -0.80
C GLY A 7 -23.59 -5.06 -0.31
N MET A 8 -22.84 -5.64 -1.25
CA MET A 8 -21.76 -6.58 -0.97
C MET A 8 -20.49 -6.10 -1.67
N VAL A 9 -19.39 -6.04 -0.93
CA VAL A 9 -18.04 -5.76 -1.46
C VAL A 9 -17.26 -7.07 -1.43
N VAL A 10 -16.72 -7.45 -2.57
CA VAL A 10 -15.82 -8.61 -2.70
C VAL A 10 -14.40 -8.07 -2.82
N ALA A 11 -13.49 -8.60 -2.03
CA ALA A 11 -12.09 -8.24 -2.01
C ALA A 11 -11.23 -9.48 -2.29
N ASP A 12 -10.09 -9.27 -2.91
CA ASP A 12 -9.06 -10.27 -3.21
C ASP A 12 -7.78 -10.02 -2.42
N GLU A 13 -6.73 -10.78 -2.69
CA GLU A 13 -5.43 -10.68 -2.02
C GLU A 13 -4.72 -9.34 -2.27
N ASP A 14 -5.07 -8.65 -3.35
CA ASP A 14 -4.50 -7.33 -3.70
C ASP A 14 -5.22 -6.18 -2.99
N THR A 15 -6.20 -6.49 -2.13
CA THR A 15 -6.97 -5.51 -1.37
C THR A 15 -6.44 -5.36 0.05
N CYS A 16 -5.91 -4.18 0.39
CA CYS A 16 -5.46 -3.86 1.75
C CYS A 16 -6.66 -3.63 2.68
N MET A 17 -6.79 -4.41 3.75
CA MET A 17 -7.90 -4.29 4.70
C MET A 17 -7.79 -3.03 5.58
N VAL A 18 -6.59 -2.52 5.82
CA VAL A 18 -6.38 -1.25 6.52
C VAL A 18 -6.89 -0.07 5.67
N ASP A 19 -6.57 -0.07 4.37
CA ASP A 19 -7.05 0.96 3.45
C ASP A 19 -8.56 0.85 3.21
N MET A 20 -9.09 -0.36 3.17
CA MET A 20 -10.54 -0.61 3.10
C MET A 20 -11.27 -0.04 4.31
N ALA A 21 -10.75 -0.23 5.52
CA ALA A 21 -11.29 0.36 6.74
C ALA A 21 -11.23 1.90 6.70
N ARG A 22 -10.11 2.44 6.22
CA ARG A 22 -9.93 3.88 6.02
C ARG A 22 -10.98 4.45 5.05
N PHE A 23 -11.19 3.78 3.91
CA PHE A 23 -12.17 4.19 2.90
C PHE A 23 -13.59 4.26 3.47
N PHE A 24 -14.05 3.24 4.16
CA PHE A 24 -15.39 3.23 4.76
C PHE A 24 -15.53 4.29 5.86
N LEU A 25 -14.48 4.50 6.64
CA LEU A 25 -14.52 5.51 7.70
C LEU A 25 -14.51 6.94 7.13
N ALA A 26 -13.79 7.18 6.04
CA ALA A 26 -13.85 8.45 5.31
C ALA A 26 -15.25 8.74 4.81
N PHE A 27 -15.90 7.75 4.18
CA PHE A 27 -17.30 7.87 3.76
C PHE A 27 -18.23 8.24 4.94
N VAL A 28 -18.09 7.56 6.08
CA VAL A 28 -18.92 7.87 7.27
C VAL A 28 -18.64 9.28 7.80
N GLN A 29 -17.38 9.73 7.74
CA GLN A 29 -17.01 11.09 8.15
C GLN A 29 -17.68 12.15 7.26
N ASP A 30 -17.76 11.92 5.96
CA ASP A 30 -18.41 12.82 5.00
C ASP A 30 -19.94 12.84 5.18
N GLU A 31 -20.55 11.69 5.50
CA GLU A 31 -21.97 11.54 5.74
C GLU A 31 -22.41 11.98 7.16
N SER A 32 -21.47 12.33 8.04
CA SER A 32 -21.79 12.76 9.40
C SER A 32 -22.50 14.10 9.42
N CYS A 33 -23.68 14.16 10.06
CA CYS A 33 -24.40 15.43 10.25
C CYS A 33 -23.68 16.41 11.20
N GLY A 34 -22.59 15.99 11.86
CA GLY A 34 -21.78 16.82 12.75
C GLY A 34 -22.41 17.19 14.09
N LYS A 35 -23.60 16.67 14.44
CA LYS A 35 -24.33 17.08 15.64
C LYS A 35 -23.66 16.59 16.94
N CYS A 36 -23.35 15.31 17.06
CA CYS A 36 -22.77 14.76 18.27
C CYS A 36 -21.23 14.67 18.18
N VAL A 37 -20.57 15.05 19.27
CA VAL A 37 -19.10 15.09 19.36
C VAL A 37 -18.43 13.73 19.11
N PRO A 38 -18.92 12.61 19.68
CA PRO A 38 -18.28 11.30 19.46
C PRO A 38 -18.21 10.94 17.98
N CYS A 39 -19.28 11.10 17.23
CA CYS A 39 -19.29 10.87 15.78
C CYS A 39 -18.38 11.87 15.07
N ARG A 40 -18.62 13.18 15.18
CA ARG A 40 -17.90 14.23 14.45
C ARG A 40 -16.38 14.21 14.68
N VAL A 41 -15.97 14.17 15.94
CA VAL A 41 -14.56 14.27 16.33
C VAL A 41 -13.91 12.89 16.40
N GLY A 42 -14.61 11.91 16.97
CA GLY A 42 -14.05 10.57 17.16
C GLY A 42 -13.77 9.85 15.83
N THR A 43 -14.71 9.88 14.87
CA THR A 43 -14.46 9.27 13.56
C THR A 43 -13.33 9.97 12.81
N ARG A 44 -13.18 11.29 12.97
CA ARG A 44 -12.06 12.04 12.40
C ARG A 44 -10.71 11.62 13.00
N GLN A 45 -10.67 11.42 14.31
CA GLN A 45 -9.44 10.92 14.96
C GLN A 45 -9.08 9.51 14.51
N MET A 46 -10.06 8.61 14.40
CA MET A 46 -9.83 7.28 13.86
C MET A 46 -9.32 7.33 12.41
N LEU A 47 -9.93 8.19 11.57
CA LEU A 47 -9.51 8.37 10.19
C LEU A 47 -8.06 8.85 10.09
N ASN A 48 -7.67 9.84 10.90
CA ASN A 48 -6.29 10.33 10.95
C ASN A 48 -5.28 9.21 11.34
N ILE A 49 -5.67 8.31 12.25
CA ILE A 49 -4.83 7.16 12.61
C ILE A 49 -4.69 6.20 11.43
N LEU A 50 -5.78 5.85 10.76
CA LEU A 50 -5.73 4.95 9.59
C LEU A 50 -4.97 5.57 8.42
N GLU A 51 -5.14 6.86 8.15
CA GLU A 51 -4.35 7.59 7.14
C GLU A 51 -2.85 7.55 7.45
N ARG A 52 -2.48 7.73 8.74
CA ARG A 52 -1.10 7.63 9.19
C ARG A 52 -0.54 6.23 9.02
N ILE A 53 -1.30 5.20 9.38
CA ILE A 53 -0.91 3.79 9.20
C ILE A 53 -0.68 3.46 7.72
N THR A 54 -1.60 3.85 6.83
CA THR A 54 -1.48 3.60 5.38
C THR A 54 -0.36 4.39 4.71
N ARG A 55 0.14 5.47 5.35
CA ARG A 55 1.31 6.24 4.92
C ARG A 55 2.64 5.71 5.47
N GLY A 56 2.62 4.67 6.30
CA GLY A 56 3.83 4.15 6.95
C GLY A 56 4.28 4.93 8.19
N GLU A 57 3.46 5.87 8.65
CA GLU A 57 3.71 6.70 9.84
C GLU A 57 3.01 6.14 11.09
N GLY A 58 2.49 4.91 11.01
CA GLY A 58 1.84 4.22 12.13
C GLY A 58 2.77 4.09 13.33
N GLN A 59 2.22 4.19 14.52
CA GLN A 59 2.94 4.20 15.79
C GLN A 59 2.46 3.06 16.70
N ALA A 60 3.33 2.59 17.57
CA ALA A 60 2.95 1.66 18.62
C ALA A 60 1.80 2.25 19.46
N GLY A 61 0.75 1.44 19.72
CA GLY A 61 -0.45 1.88 20.44
C GLY A 61 -1.57 2.42 19.54
N ASP A 62 -1.38 2.51 18.23
CA ASP A 62 -2.42 2.96 17.30
C ASP A 62 -3.60 1.96 17.24
N ILE A 63 -3.33 0.68 17.35
CA ILE A 63 -4.38 -0.37 17.37
C ILE A 63 -5.26 -0.21 18.60
N GLU A 64 -4.67 -0.13 19.78
CA GLU A 64 -5.38 0.06 21.05
C GLU A 64 -6.16 1.38 21.05
N ARG A 65 -5.59 2.41 20.43
CA ARG A 65 -6.27 3.69 20.30
C ARG A 65 -7.48 3.63 19.37
N LEU A 66 -7.40 2.88 18.27
CA LEU A 66 -8.55 2.63 17.40
C LEU A 66 -9.66 1.86 18.13
N GLU A 67 -9.32 0.85 18.92
CA GLU A 67 -10.29 0.10 19.73
C GLU A 67 -10.97 0.98 20.76
N GLN A 68 -10.23 1.76 21.55
CA GLN A 68 -10.75 2.67 22.55
C GLN A 68 -11.69 3.73 21.94
N LEU A 69 -11.30 4.32 20.81
CA LEU A 69 -12.13 5.29 20.09
C LEU A 69 -13.39 4.62 19.54
N SER A 70 -13.28 3.39 19.05
CA SER A 70 -14.39 2.61 18.54
C SER A 70 -15.45 2.38 19.61
N ASP A 71 -15.07 1.96 20.80
CA ASP A 71 -15.96 1.72 21.92
C ASP A 71 -16.63 3.00 22.41
N LEU A 72 -15.85 4.08 22.49
CA LEU A 72 -16.37 5.40 22.86
C LEU A 72 -17.42 5.89 21.85
N ILE A 73 -17.10 5.88 20.56
CA ILE A 73 -18.01 6.35 19.50
C ILE A 73 -19.29 5.51 19.49
N LYS A 74 -19.15 4.20 19.59
CA LYS A 74 -20.26 3.26 19.56
C LYS A 74 -21.23 3.44 20.72
N SER A 75 -20.71 3.64 21.94
CA SER A 75 -21.52 3.77 23.16
C SER A 75 -22.12 5.16 23.35
N THR A 76 -21.53 6.21 22.79
CA THR A 76 -21.92 7.60 23.08
C THR A 76 -22.51 8.36 21.90
N SER A 77 -22.52 7.80 20.69
CA SER A 77 -23.17 8.42 19.53
C SER A 77 -24.69 8.38 19.62
N LEU A 78 -25.34 9.45 19.16
CA LEU A 78 -26.79 9.62 19.30
C LEU A 78 -27.63 8.86 18.28
N CYS A 79 -27.03 8.45 17.16
CA CYS A 79 -27.77 7.78 16.09
C CYS A 79 -27.00 6.60 15.49
N GLY A 80 -27.70 5.79 14.68
CA GLY A 80 -27.14 4.57 14.07
C GLY A 80 -25.90 4.80 13.24
N LEU A 81 -25.74 5.96 12.56
CA LEU A 81 -24.54 6.25 11.78
C LEU A 81 -23.30 6.20 12.68
N GLY A 82 -23.27 7.00 13.74
CA GLY A 82 -22.13 7.01 14.65
C GLY A 82 -21.95 5.71 15.41
N GLN A 83 -23.04 5.05 15.85
CA GLN A 83 -22.95 3.78 16.55
C GLN A 83 -22.39 2.64 15.68
N THR A 84 -22.52 2.72 14.38
CA THR A 84 -22.01 1.71 13.43
C THR A 84 -20.74 2.12 12.69
N ALA A 85 -20.37 3.39 12.77
CA ALA A 85 -19.17 3.94 12.12
C ALA A 85 -17.88 3.13 12.38
N PRO A 86 -17.60 2.67 13.61
CA PRO A 86 -16.39 1.90 13.90
C PRO A 86 -16.43 0.44 13.42
N ASN A 87 -17.58 -0.08 13.00
CA ASN A 87 -17.69 -1.51 12.66
C ASN A 87 -16.71 -1.99 11.58
N PRO A 88 -16.46 -1.27 10.47
CA PRO A 88 -15.45 -1.68 9.51
C PRO A 88 -14.06 -1.83 10.13
N VAL A 89 -13.67 -0.88 10.97
CA VAL A 89 -12.37 -0.89 11.65
C VAL A 89 -12.26 -2.07 12.62
N LEU A 90 -13.26 -2.24 13.50
CA LEU A 90 -13.28 -3.35 14.45
C LEU A 90 -13.31 -4.72 13.77
N THR A 91 -14.00 -4.82 12.63
CA THR A 91 -14.09 -6.07 11.89
C THR A 91 -12.77 -6.41 11.20
N THR A 92 -12.13 -5.43 10.57
CA THR A 92 -10.80 -5.63 9.94
C THR A 92 -9.72 -5.89 10.98
N LEU A 93 -9.71 -5.20 12.12
CA LEU A 93 -8.82 -5.51 13.24
C LEU A 93 -9.00 -6.93 13.75
N ARG A 94 -10.24 -7.39 13.86
CA ARG A 94 -10.51 -8.75 14.35
C ARG A 94 -10.00 -9.86 13.43
N TYR A 95 -10.11 -9.70 12.11
CA TYR A 95 -9.85 -10.77 11.14
C TYR A 95 -8.53 -10.61 10.39
N PHE A 96 -7.95 -9.41 10.39
CA PHE A 96 -6.74 -9.04 9.67
C PHE A 96 -5.78 -8.23 10.53
N HIS A 97 -5.66 -8.60 11.81
CA HIS A 97 -4.82 -7.91 12.80
C HIS A 97 -3.36 -7.85 12.36
N ASP A 98 -2.86 -8.94 11.79
CA ASP A 98 -1.51 -9.05 11.27
C ASP A 98 -1.19 -8.04 10.14
N GLU A 99 -2.18 -7.64 9.34
CA GLU A 99 -1.98 -6.58 8.35
C GLU A 99 -1.73 -5.22 9.02
N TYR A 100 -2.42 -4.92 10.12
CA TYR A 100 -2.18 -3.68 10.87
C TYR A 100 -0.80 -3.67 11.50
N GLU A 101 -0.39 -4.78 12.12
CA GLU A 101 0.96 -4.92 12.70
C GLU A 101 2.04 -4.72 11.64
N LYS A 102 1.93 -5.36 10.48
CA LYS A 102 2.88 -5.19 9.37
C LYS A 102 2.95 -3.75 8.88
N HIS A 103 1.81 -3.04 8.77
CA HIS A 103 1.82 -1.63 8.39
C HIS A 103 2.49 -0.75 9.44
N ILE A 104 2.32 -1.06 10.74
CA ILE A 104 2.84 -0.26 11.85
C ILE A 104 4.30 -0.57 12.13
N ASP A 105 4.66 -1.85 12.25
CA ASP A 105 5.98 -2.28 12.71
C ASP A 105 6.98 -2.44 11.56
N GLU A 106 6.57 -3.14 10.49
CA GLU A 106 7.42 -3.44 9.35
C GLU A 106 7.35 -2.39 8.24
N LYS A 107 6.43 -1.42 8.32
CA LYS A 107 6.14 -0.44 7.27
C LYS A 107 5.84 -1.13 5.93
N GLN A 108 5.14 -2.25 5.98
CA GLN A 108 4.83 -3.09 4.84
C GLN A 108 3.32 -3.20 4.61
N CYS A 109 2.91 -3.08 3.34
CA CYS A 109 1.56 -3.39 2.89
C CYS A 109 1.58 -4.74 2.16
N PRO A 110 1.06 -5.83 2.74
CA PRO A 110 1.08 -7.15 2.10
C PRO A 110 0.34 -7.18 0.76
N ALA A 111 -0.74 -6.46 0.64
CA ALA A 111 -1.53 -6.33 -0.58
C ALA A 111 -0.90 -5.40 -1.63
N LEU A 112 0.25 -4.78 -1.35
CA LEU A 112 0.92 -3.82 -2.22
C LEU A 112 0.02 -2.65 -2.70
N ALA A 113 -1.01 -2.29 -1.92
CA ALA A 113 -2.00 -1.29 -2.29
C ALA A 113 -1.65 0.13 -1.80
N CYS A 114 -1.03 0.24 -0.60
CA CYS A 114 -0.73 1.53 0.02
C CYS A 114 0.44 2.22 -0.69
N THR A 115 0.16 3.28 -1.42
CA THR A 115 1.12 3.98 -2.30
C THR A 115 2.41 4.42 -1.60
N GLU A 116 2.31 4.88 -0.35
CA GLU A 116 3.48 5.35 0.39
C GLU A 116 4.38 4.21 0.88
N LEU A 117 3.84 3.00 0.98
CA LEU A 117 4.57 1.81 1.44
C LEU A 117 5.14 0.94 0.31
N ILE A 118 4.86 1.27 -0.94
CA ILE A 118 5.36 0.51 -2.09
C ILE A 118 6.52 1.21 -2.78
N SER A 119 7.35 0.42 -3.45
CA SER A 119 8.43 0.88 -4.32
C SER A 119 8.50 0.02 -5.58
N TYR A 120 8.93 0.62 -6.68
CA TYR A 120 9.14 -0.08 -7.94
C TYR A 120 10.64 -0.20 -8.22
N TYR A 121 11.08 -1.39 -8.57
CA TYR A 121 12.46 -1.67 -8.95
C TYR A 121 12.53 -2.34 -10.32
N ILE A 122 13.68 -2.21 -10.98
CA ILE A 122 13.96 -2.91 -12.23
C ILE A 122 15.07 -3.91 -11.94
N LEU A 123 14.74 -5.19 -12.09
CA LEU A 123 15.66 -6.28 -11.85
C LEU A 123 16.73 -6.29 -12.96
N PRO A 124 18.01 -6.17 -12.60
CA PRO A 124 19.10 -6.03 -13.58
C PRO A 124 19.32 -7.29 -14.41
N ASP A 125 19.07 -8.46 -13.86
CA ASP A 125 19.17 -9.77 -14.51
C ASP A 125 18.13 -9.98 -15.62
N LYS A 126 16.95 -9.35 -15.48
CA LYS A 126 15.80 -9.47 -16.39
C LYS A 126 15.69 -8.31 -17.38
N CYS A 127 16.29 -7.18 -17.09
CA CYS A 127 16.18 -5.98 -17.92
C CYS A 127 17.02 -6.10 -19.19
N GLU A 128 16.39 -5.92 -20.36
CA GLU A 128 17.06 -5.96 -21.68
C GLU A 128 17.37 -4.57 -22.27
N GLY A 129 17.13 -3.49 -21.52
CA GLY A 129 17.40 -2.13 -22.00
C GLY A 129 16.56 -1.74 -23.22
N CYS A 130 15.27 -2.12 -23.24
CA CYS A 130 14.36 -1.88 -24.36
C CYS A 130 13.77 -0.46 -24.40
N GLU A 131 14.03 0.38 -23.41
CA GLU A 131 13.60 1.78 -23.26
C GLU A 131 12.08 1.99 -23.15
N ILE A 132 11.25 0.96 -23.11
CA ILE A 132 9.78 1.14 -23.08
C ILE A 132 9.34 1.82 -21.80
N CYS A 133 9.76 1.35 -20.61
CA CYS A 133 9.41 1.96 -19.33
C CYS A 133 9.99 3.39 -19.21
N PHE A 134 11.21 3.62 -19.71
CA PHE A 134 11.85 4.92 -19.74
C PHE A 134 11.02 5.96 -20.52
N ARG A 135 10.57 5.61 -21.72
CA ARG A 135 9.81 6.53 -22.59
C ARG A 135 8.37 6.78 -22.12
N ASN A 136 7.82 5.87 -21.31
CA ASN A 136 6.44 5.97 -20.82
C ASN A 136 6.35 6.50 -19.38
N CYS A 137 7.47 6.86 -18.74
CA CYS A 137 7.43 7.42 -17.39
C CYS A 137 6.93 8.87 -17.43
N PRO A 138 5.77 9.19 -16.83
CA PRO A 138 5.18 10.54 -16.92
C PRO A 138 5.96 11.61 -16.15
N VAL A 139 6.82 11.19 -15.21
CA VAL A 139 7.62 12.09 -14.36
C VAL A 139 9.12 11.96 -14.60
N GLU A 140 9.52 11.26 -15.65
CA GLU A 140 10.92 11.05 -16.03
C GLU A 140 11.80 10.52 -14.86
N ALA A 141 11.21 9.69 -14.01
CA ALA A 141 11.90 9.09 -12.86
C ALA A 141 12.78 7.89 -13.25
N ILE A 142 12.79 7.47 -14.51
CA ILE A 142 13.57 6.32 -14.98
C ILE A 142 14.77 6.82 -15.78
N SER A 143 15.95 6.40 -15.40
CA SER A 143 17.18 6.62 -16.14
C SER A 143 17.63 5.37 -16.87
N GLY A 144 18.40 5.53 -17.97
CA GLY A 144 18.87 4.42 -18.76
C GLY A 144 18.94 4.76 -20.24
N GLY A 145 19.09 3.73 -21.07
CA GLY A 145 19.17 3.86 -22.53
C GLY A 145 19.23 2.50 -23.21
N LYS A 146 19.46 2.50 -24.52
CA LYS A 146 19.51 1.27 -25.30
C LYS A 146 20.62 0.34 -24.80
N ARG A 147 20.25 -0.90 -24.46
CA ARG A 147 21.15 -1.93 -23.90
C ARG A 147 21.76 -1.58 -22.53
N LEU A 148 21.16 -0.62 -21.83
CA LEU A 148 21.47 -0.35 -20.43
C LEU A 148 20.32 -0.84 -19.55
N VAL A 149 20.65 -1.40 -18.39
CA VAL A 149 19.65 -1.65 -17.34
C VAL A 149 19.09 -0.31 -16.91
N HIS A 150 17.78 -0.21 -16.88
CA HIS A 150 17.13 1.02 -16.42
C HIS A 150 17.08 1.06 -14.90
N VAL A 151 17.10 2.26 -14.33
CA VAL A 151 17.04 2.50 -12.89
C VAL A 151 15.92 3.49 -12.58
N ILE A 152 15.18 3.24 -11.51
CA ILE A 152 14.09 4.11 -11.04
C ILE A 152 14.60 4.99 -9.90
N ASP A 153 14.53 6.29 -10.08
CA ASP A 153 14.76 7.29 -9.04
C ASP A 153 13.54 7.30 -8.11
N GLN A 154 13.70 6.78 -6.89
CA GLN A 154 12.62 6.64 -5.93
C GLN A 154 12.08 7.99 -5.43
N ASP A 155 12.90 9.04 -5.42
CA ASP A 155 12.50 10.38 -4.97
C ASP A 155 11.63 11.10 -5.99
N LYS A 156 11.81 10.79 -7.29
CA LYS A 156 10.98 11.33 -8.38
C LYS A 156 9.77 10.47 -8.69
N CYS A 157 9.80 9.20 -8.30
CA CYS A 157 8.78 8.22 -8.68
C CYS A 157 7.44 8.51 -7.99
N THR A 158 6.39 8.78 -8.76
CA THR A 158 5.00 8.97 -8.26
C THR A 158 4.25 7.66 -8.04
N LYS A 159 4.92 6.52 -8.21
CA LYS A 159 4.36 5.18 -7.97
C LYS A 159 3.09 4.88 -8.79
N CYS A 160 3.01 5.44 -10.00
CA CYS A 160 1.84 5.36 -10.90
C CYS A 160 1.63 4.02 -11.60
N ASN A 161 2.47 3.02 -11.36
CA ASN A 161 2.39 1.67 -11.94
C ASN A 161 2.67 1.58 -13.47
N THR A 162 2.85 2.67 -14.18
CA THR A 162 3.02 2.67 -15.64
C THR A 162 4.19 1.77 -16.09
N CYS A 163 5.35 1.86 -15.42
CA CYS A 163 6.53 1.07 -15.77
C CYS A 163 6.29 -0.44 -15.67
N LEU A 164 5.51 -0.89 -14.68
CA LEU A 164 5.14 -2.30 -14.52
C LEU A 164 4.21 -2.75 -15.65
N SER A 165 3.18 -1.96 -15.96
CA SER A 165 2.18 -2.31 -16.98
C SER A 165 2.72 -2.33 -18.41
N VAL A 166 3.74 -1.51 -18.71
CA VAL A 166 4.33 -1.46 -20.05
C VAL A 166 5.55 -2.38 -20.23
N CYS A 167 6.06 -2.97 -19.14
CA CYS A 167 7.19 -3.90 -19.23
C CYS A 167 6.74 -5.16 -19.98
N PRO A 168 7.42 -5.57 -21.07
CA PRO A 168 7.02 -6.77 -21.79
C PRO A 168 7.05 -8.01 -20.89
N GLU A 169 6.00 -8.83 -20.94
CA GLU A 169 5.87 -10.05 -20.13
C GLU A 169 7.06 -10.99 -20.25
N ARG A 170 7.66 -11.09 -21.46
CA ARG A 170 8.86 -11.90 -21.70
C ARG A 170 10.07 -11.48 -20.86
N PHE A 171 10.11 -10.26 -20.37
CA PHE A 171 11.18 -9.77 -19.51
C PHE A 171 10.74 -9.72 -18.04
N SER A 172 9.53 -9.24 -17.77
CA SER A 172 8.98 -9.07 -16.42
C SER A 172 10.00 -8.50 -15.45
N ALA A 173 10.76 -7.49 -15.94
CA ALA A 173 11.90 -6.95 -15.21
C ALA A 173 11.51 -5.93 -14.15
N VAL A 174 10.33 -5.32 -14.25
CA VAL A 174 9.82 -4.38 -13.25
C VAL A 174 9.10 -5.15 -12.16
N VAL A 175 9.44 -4.87 -10.91
CA VAL A 175 8.81 -5.48 -9.73
C VAL A 175 8.28 -4.40 -8.80
N LYS A 176 7.20 -4.70 -8.12
CA LYS A 176 6.56 -3.89 -7.09
C LYS A 176 6.78 -4.57 -5.75
N VAL A 177 7.32 -3.86 -4.78
CA VAL A 177 7.61 -4.39 -3.43
C VAL A 177 7.11 -3.44 -2.36
N SER A 178 6.94 -3.94 -1.14
CA SER A 178 6.60 -3.16 0.05
C SER A 178 7.47 -3.58 1.22
N GLY A 179 7.92 -2.61 2.02
CA GLY A 179 8.74 -2.86 3.21
C GLY A 179 10.15 -3.38 2.92
N GLN A 180 10.55 -3.48 1.66
CA GLN A 180 11.84 -4.02 1.25
C GLN A 180 12.57 -3.04 0.33
N THR A 181 13.88 -2.92 0.53
CA THR A 181 14.78 -2.27 -0.41
C THR A 181 15.54 -3.35 -1.15
N LEU A 182 15.41 -3.40 -2.48
CA LEU A 182 16.15 -4.35 -3.29
C LEU A 182 17.55 -3.80 -3.59
N ASP A 183 18.55 -4.68 -3.57
CA ASP A 183 19.90 -4.35 -3.99
C ASP A 183 19.97 -4.31 -5.53
N VAL A 184 19.71 -3.12 -6.07
CA VAL A 184 19.75 -2.84 -7.51
C VAL A 184 20.75 -1.71 -7.78
N PRO A 185 21.35 -1.65 -8.97
CA PRO A 185 22.26 -0.56 -9.33
C PRO A 185 21.63 0.81 -9.12
N SER A 186 22.39 1.76 -8.59
CA SER A 186 21.97 3.16 -8.45
C SER A 186 22.08 3.95 -9.75
N GLU A 187 22.88 3.44 -10.71
CA GLU A 187 23.09 4.03 -12.03
C GLU A 187 22.88 3.00 -13.13
N PRO A 188 22.52 3.43 -14.35
CA PRO A 188 22.35 2.53 -15.48
C PRO A 188 23.65 1.81 -15.85
N ILE A 189 23.65 0.48 -15.88
CA ILE A 189 24.79 -0.37 -16.23
C ILE A 189 24.52 -1.13 -17.53
N PRO A 190 25.56 -1.55 -18.28
CA PRO A 190 25.35 -2.39 -19.46
C PRO A 190 24.66 -3.70 -19.14
N VAL A 191 23.66 -4.09 -19.91
CA VAL A 191 22.92 -5.37 -19.74
C VAL A 191 23.86 -6.57 -19.71
N ALA A 192 24.92 -6.57 -20.51
CA ALA A 192 25.91 -7.64 -20.50
C ALA A 192 26.66 -7.78 -19.16
N ALA A 193 26.93 -6.66 -18.48
CA ALA A 193 27.56 -6.66 -17.16
C ALA A 193 26.61 -7.16 -16.07
N ALA A 194 25.33 -6.74 -16.12
CA ALA A 194 24.32 -7.17 -15.17
C ALA A 194 24.08 -8.70 -15.22
N LYS A 195 24.06 -9.29 -16.40
CA LYS A 195 23.88 -10.74 -16.56
C LYS A 195 25.12 -11.56 -16.17
N ALA A 196 26.30 -10.97 -16.18
CA ALA A 196 27.52 -11.64 -15.74
C ALA A 196 27.62 -11.79 -14.22
N THR A 197 26.95 -10.90 -13.45
CA THR A 197 26.92 -10.96 -11.99
C THR A 197 25.77 -11.82 -11.43
N GLY A 198 24.78 -12.19 -12.26
CA GLY A 198 23.59 -12.94 -11.86
C GLY A 198 23.71 -14.47 -11.81
N HIS A 199 24.91 -15.04 -11.87
CA HIS A 199 25.13 -16.48 -11.80
C HIS A 199 25.67 -16.92 -10.44
N THR A 200 24.87 -16.78 -9.39
CA THR A 200 25.01 -17.60 -8.15
C THR A 200 23.73 -17.49 -7.36
N GLU A 201 22.86 -18.47 -7.52
CA GLU A 201 22.09 -19.12 -6.44
C GLU A 201 20.97 -19.98 -7.04
N ASP A 202 21.37 -21.10 -7.64
CA ASP A 202 20.55 -22.31 -7.59
C ASP A 202 20.70 -22.84 -6.14
N THR A 203 19.73 -22.58 -5.31
CA THR A 203 19.58 -23.37 -4.09
C THR A 203 18.49 -24.39 -4.32
N ASP A 204 18.94 -25.60 -4.62
CA ASP A 204 18.26 -26.84 -4.28
C ASP A 204 17.66 -26.70 -2.87
N THR A 205 16.38 -26.93 -2.78
CA THR A 205 15.75 -27.34 -1.53
C THR A 205 14.89 -28.55 -1.78
N PRO A 206 15.10 -29.65 -1.04
CA PRO A 206 14.41 -30.93 -1.20
C PRO A 206 12.95 -30.89 -0.78
#